data_ba1e633fc6a06b86baebb6bceabfb7dc
#
_entry.id   ba1e633fc6a06b86baebb6bceabfb7dc
#
_cell.length_a   1.000
_cell.length_b   1.000
_cell.length_c   1.000
_cell.angle_alpha   90.00
_cell.angle_beta   90.00
_cell.angle_gamma   90.00
#
_symmetry.space_group_name_H-M   'P 1'
#
loop_
_entity.id
_entity.type
_entity.pdbx_description
1 polymer ?
#
loop_
_entity_poly.entity_id
_entity_poly.type
_entity_poly.pdbx_seq_one_letter_code
_entity_poly.pdbx_strand_id
1 'polypeptide(L)'
;MNKAFDQMPVFEAGTVWLAGAGPGDPGLLTLLAVHALGHADVVVYDALVDESCLKLARDGAELEYAGKRGGKPSPKQRDISLRLVELARQGKRVLRLKGGDPFVFGRGGEEALTLVAHGVPFRIVPGIT
;
A
#
# COMPACT_ATOMS: atom_id res chain seq x y z
N MET A 1 -23.54 -3.18 9.83
CA MET A 1 -22.10 -3.27 9.57
C MET A 1 -21.48 -4.29 10.50
N ASN A 2 -20.50 -5.06 10.03
CA ASN A 2 -19.82 -6.05 10.87
C ASN A 2 -18.97 -5.34 11.93
N LYS A 3 -19.11 -5.78 13.19
CA LYS A 3 -18.37 -5.21 14.32
C LYS A 3 -16.84 -5.27 14.14
N ALA A 4 -16.31 -6.22 13.37
CA ALA A 4 -14.89 -6.32 13.10
C ALA A 4 -14.34 -5.07 12.40
N PHE A 5 -15.13 -4.42 11.55
CA PHE A 5 -14.71 -3.20 10.86
C PHE A 5 -14.78 -1.96 11.77
N ASP A 6 -15.61 -1.99 12.80
CA ASP A 6 -15.73 -0.87 13.75
C ASP A 6 -14.49 -0.78 14.66
N GLN A 7 -13.74 -1.88 14.77
CA GLN A 7 -12.54 -1.96 15.62
C GLN A 7 -11.25 -1.79 14.83
N MET A 8 -11.32 -1.50 13.54
CA MET A 8 -10.12 -1.30 12.74
C MET A 8 -9.42 0.00 13.13
N PRO A 9 -8.09 0.04 13.10
CA PRO A 9 -7.37 1.27 13.39
C PRO A 9 -7.69 2.35 12.37
N VAL A 10 -7.68 3.59 12.83
CA VAL A 10 -7.90 4.74 11.95
C VAL A 10 -6.71 4.90 11.02
N PHE A 11 -6.98 5.07 9.73
CA PHE A 11 -5.94 5.37 8.75
C PHE A 11 -5.72 6.88 8.79
N GLU A 12 -4.67 7.30 9.49
CA GLU A 12 -4.39 8.73 9.70
C GLU A 12 -3.81 9.40 8.45
N ALA A 13 -4.20 10.66 8.23
CA ALA A 13 -3.59 11.46 7.17
C ALA A 13 -2.09 11.63 7.44
N GLY A 14 -1.30 11.64 6.38
CA GLY A 14 0.16 11.78 6.50
C GLY A 14 0.87 10.51 6.92
N THR A 15 0.22 9.36 6.84
CA THR A 15 0.81 8.06 7.16
C THR A 15 0.82 7.14 5.94
N VAL A 16 1.70 6.14 5.99
CA VAL A 16 1.83 5.13 4.94
C VAL A 16 1.53 3.75 5.54
N TRP A 17 0.62 3.01 4.92
CA TRP A 17 0.40 1.62 5.27
C TRP A 17 1.03 0.74 4.19
N LEU A 18 1.93 -0.16 4.60
CA LEU A 18 2.60 -1.13 3.71
C LEU A 18 1.82 -2.42 3.82
N ALA A 19 1.04 -2.75 2.80
CA ALA A 19 0.12 -3.87 2.85
C ALA A 19 0.41 -4.92 1.78
N GLY A 20 0.20 -6.18 2.12
CA GLY A 20 0.23 -7.28 1.17
C GLY A 20 -1.15 -7.50 0.56
N ALA A 21 -1.18 -7.72 -0.76
CA ALA A 21 -2.39 -8.05 -1.50
C ALA A 21 -2.62 -9.56 -1.60
N GLY A 22 -1.72 -10.37 -1.07
CA GLY A 22 -1.80 -11.81 -1.23
C GLY A 22 -1.52 -12.25 -2.67
N PRO A 23 -1.94 -13.48 -3.05
CA PRO A 23 -1.59 -14.05 -4.36
C PRO A 23 -2.45 -13.57 -5.54
N GLY A 24 -3.35 -12.61 -5.33
CA GLY A 24 -4.14 -12.02 -6.41
C GLY A 24 -5.65 -12.15 -6.24
N ASP A 25 -6.13 -13.15 -5.51
CA ASP A 25 -7.55 -13.32 -5.23
C ASP A 25 -8.00 -12.30 -4.16
N PRO A 26 -8.99 -11.43 -4.45
CA PRO A 26 -9.47 -10.47 -3.45
C PRO A 26 -10.01 -11.15 -2.18
N GLY A 27 -10.48 -12.39 -2.29
CA GLY A 27 -10.92 -13.15 -1.12
C GLY A 27 -9.81 -13.51 -0.15
N LEU A 28 -8.54 -13.36 -0.57
CA LEU A 28 -7.37 -13.63 0.27
C LEU A 28 -6.74 -12.36 0.84
N LEU A 29 -7.38 -11.21 0.67
CA LEU A 29 -6.99 -9.98 1.36
C LEU A 29 -7.38 -10.08 2.83
N THR A 30 -6.53 -9.56 3.70
CA THR A 30 -6.92 -9.43 5.10
C THR A 30 -8.01 -8.37 5.24
N LEU A 31 -8.79 -8.46 6.31
CA LEU A 31 -9.79 -7.43 6.62
C LEU A 31 -9.13 -6.06 6.77
N LEU A 32 -7.93 -6.03 7.34
CA LEU A 32 -7.20 -4.78 7.52
C LEU A 32 -6.78 -4.17 6.18
N ALA A 33 -6.38 -5.00 5.20
CA ALA A 33 -6.06 -4.51 3.86
C ALA A 33 -7.28 -3.96 3.15
N VAL A 34 -8.45 -4.61 3.29
CA VAL A 34 -9.72 -4.12 2.73
C VAL A 34 -10.09 -2.78 3.37
N HIS A 35 -9.95 -2.68 4.69
CA HIS A 35 -10.18 -1.42 5.41
C HIS A 35 -9.27 -0.31 4.87
N ALA A 36 -8.00 -0.61 4.68
CA ALA A 36 -7.04 0.36 4.14
C ALA A 36 -7.43 0.82 2.73
N LEU A 37 -7.81 -0.11 1.85
CA LEU A 37 -8.28 0.23 0.50
C LEU A 37 -9.49 1.16 0.53
N GLY A 38 -10.40 0.92 1.46
CA GLY A 38 -11.61 1.74 1.61
C GLY A 38 -11.37 3.14 2.17
N HIS A 39 -10.17 3.44 2.67
CA HIS A 39 -9.85 4.72 3.30
C HIS A 39 -8.67 5.46 2.66
N ALA A 40 -7.86 4.79 1.86
CA ALA A 40 -6.69 5.41 1.25
C ALA A 40 -7.05 6.55 0.30
N ASP A 41 -6.26 7.61 0.33
CA ASP A 41 -6.37 8.71 -0.63
C ASP A 41 -5.61 8.37 -1.92
N VAL A 42 -4.53 7.61 -1.79
CA VAL A 42 -3.73 7.13 -2.91
C VAL A 42 -3.26 5.71 -2.64
N VAL A 43 -3.34 4.86 -3.65
CA VAL A 43 -2.84 3.48 -3.62
C VAL A 43 -1.69 3.38 -4.60
N VAL A 44 -0.49 3.13 -4.08
CA VAL A 44 0.72 2.93 -4.88
C VAL A 44 0.93 1.42 -4.99
N TYR A 45 0.83 0.87 -6.19
CA TYR A 45 0.83 -0.57 -6.41
C TYR A 45 1.78 -0.99 -7.52
N ASP A 46 2.15 -2.26 -7.53
CA ASP A 46 3.03 -2.84 -8.55
C ASP A 46 2.30 -3.85 -9.44
N ALA A 47 3.04 -4.43 -10.40
CA ALA A 47 2.48 -5.34 -11.40
C ALA A 47 1.93 -6.66 -10.81
N LEU A 48 2.32 -7.00 -9.59
CA LEU A 48 1.88 -8.25 -8.94
C LEU A 48 0.51 -8.10 -8.27
N VAL A 49 -0.02 -6.88 -8.19
CA VAL A 49 -1.34 -6.64 -7.62
C VAL A 49 -2.40 -6.81 -8.70
N ASP A 50 -3.38 -7.67 -8.44
CA ASP A 50 -4.47 -7.92 -9.38
C ASP A 50 -5.46 -6.74 -9.39
N GLU A 51 -6.00 -6.44 -10.58
CA GLU A 51 -6.99 -5.37 -10.73
C GLU A 51 -8.22 -5.56 -9.84
N SER A 52 -8.62 -6.80 -9.60
CA SER A 52 -9.77 -7.09 -8.75
C SER A 52 -9.58 -6.59 -7.32
N CYS A 53 -8.33 -6.55 -6.83
CA CYS A 53 -8.02 -5.96 -5.53
C CYS A 53 -8.13 -4.45 -5.57
N LEU A 54 -7.69 -3.82 -6.66
CA LEU A 54 -7.74 -2.37 -6.81
C LEU A 54 -9.16 -1.83 -6.88
N LYS A 55 -10.11 -2.63 -7.34
CA LYS A 55 -11.54 -2.26 -7.38
C LYS A 55 -12.13 -2.04 -5.99
N LEU A 56 -11.47 -2.52 -4.94
CA LEU A 56 -11.91 -2.32 -3.56
C LEU A 56 -11.49 -0.96 -3.00
N ALA A 57 -10.66 -0.21 -3.73
CA ALA A 57 -10.32 1.15 -3.33
C ALA A 57 -11.57 2.03 -3.35
N ARG A 58 -11.65 2.98 -2.41
CA ARG A 58 -12.79 3.90 -2.36
C ARG A 58 -12.88 4.72 -3.64
N ASP A 59 -14.08 5.19 -3.96
CA ASP A 59 -14.28 6.12 -5.06
C ASP A 59 -13.49 7.40 -4.78
N GLY A 60 -12.80 7.88 -5.80
CA GLY A 60 -11.96 9.07 -5.66
C GLY A 60 -10.53 8.80 -5.21
N ALA A 61 -10.17 7.58 -4.80
CA ALA A 61 -8.79 7.26 -4.52
C ALA A 61 -7.97 7.30 -5.80
N GLU A 62 -6.77 7.86 -5.72
CA GLU A 62 -5.83 7.82 -6.83
C GLU A 62 -5.13 6.47 -6.85
N LEU A 63 -4.99 5.87 -8.03
CA LEU A 63 -4.26 4.62 -8.22
C LEU A 63 -2.96 4.95 -8.96
N GLU A 64 -1.82 4.80 -8.28
CA GLU A 64 -0.52 5.13 -8.85
C GLU A 64 0.30 3.86 -9.07
N TYR A 65 0.60 3.56 -10.32
CA TYR A 65 1.38 2.38 -10.68
C TYR A 65 2.87 2.63 -10.46
N ALA A 66 3.52 1.77 -9.68
CA ALA A 66 4.94 1.89 -9.37
C ALA A 66 5.81 0.83 -10.05
N GLY A 67 5.20 -0.02 -10.87
CA GLY A 67 5.94 -1.06 -11.60
C GLY A 67 6.50 -0.59 -12.93
N LYS A 68 7.04 -1.55 -13.69
CA LYS A 68 7.58 -1.28 -15.02
C LYS A 68 6.46 -1.01 -16.01
N ARG A 69 6.54 0.11 -16.72
CA ARG A 69 5.62 0.44 -17.81
C ARG A 69 6.26 0.11 -19.15
N GLY A 70 5.46 -0.28 -20.12
CA GLY A 70 5.90 -0.72 -21.43
C GLY A 70 7.03 0.13 -22.02
N GLY A 71 8.18 -0.50 -22.31
CA GLY A 71 9.35 0.15 -22.89
C GLY A 71 10.15 1.04 -21.97
N LYS A 72 9.68 1.35 -20.78
CA LYS A 72 10.40 2.19 -19.82
C LYS A 72 11.07 1.33 -18.75
N PRO A 73 12.21 1.74 -18.20
CA PRO A 73 12.82 1.01 -17.10
C PRO A 73 11.94 1.08 -15.85
N SER A 74 12.03 0.06 -15.01
CA SER A 74 11.34 0.07 -13.72
C SER A 74 11.89 1.18 -12.84
N PRO A 75 11.05 1.87 -12.05
CA PRO A 75 11.55 2.81 -11.05
C PRO A 75 12.48 2.09 -10.08
N LYS A 76 13.49 2.78 -9.61
CA LYS A 76 14.35 2.25 -8.56
C LYS A 76 13.55 2.17 -7.27
N GLN A 77 13.88 1.18 -6.42
CA GLN A 77 13.23 1.04 -5.11
C GLN A 77 13.31 2.33 -4.29
N ARG A 78 14.44 3.01 -4.35
CA ARG A 78 14.63 4.29 -3.68
C ARG A 78 13.62 5.34 -4.13
N ASP A 79 13.33 5.40 -5.44
CA ASP A 79 12.39 6.38 -6.00
C ASP A 79 10.96 6.10 -5.53
N ILE A 80 10.59 4.83 -5.44
CA ILE A 80 9.28 4.42 -4.92
C ILE A 80 9.17 4.83 -3.45
N SER A 81 10.19 4.54 -2.65
CA SER A 81 10.18 4.88 -1.22
C SER A 81 10.08 6.40 -1.00
N LEU A 82 10.81 7.20 -1.76
CA LEU A 82 10.75 8.65 -1.67
C LEU A 82 9.40 9.20 -2.14
N ARG A 83 8.77 8.54 -3.12
CA ARG A 83 7.42 8.93 -3.55
C ARG A 83 6.40 8.74 -2.42
N LEU A 84 6.54 7.66 -1.65
CA LEU A 84 5.68 7.43 -0.48
C LEU A 84 5.82 8.57 0.54
N VAL A 85 7.07 8.97 0.80
CA VAL A 85 7.35 10.09 1.71
C VAL A 85 6.71 11.39 1.19
N GLU A 86 6.87 11.67 -0.09
CA GLU A 86 6.29 12.87 -0.70
C GLU A 86 4.78 12.93 -0.56
N LEU A 87 4.10 11.81 -0.85
CA LEU A 87 2.65 11.73 -0.74
C LEU A 87 2.18 11.90 0.71
N ALA A 88 2.86 11.26 1.65
CA ALA A 88 2.52 11.39 3.06
C ALA A 88 2.70 12.83 3.55
N ARG A 89 3.73 13.53 3.11
CA ARG A 89 3.98 14.92 3.46
C ARG A 89 2.95 15.88 2.88
N GLN A 90 2.21 15.45 1.86
CA GLN A 90 1.07 16.19 1.34
C GLN A 90 -0.19 15.99 2.19
N GLY A 91 -0.09 15.22 3.28
CA GLY A 91 -1.21 14.94 4.16
C GLY A 91 -2.12 13.82 3.70
N LYS A 92 -1.68 13.01 2.73
CA LYS A 92 -2.49 11.91 2.19
C LYS A 92 -2.39 10.65 3.04
N ARG A 93 -3.44 9.84 3.01
CA ARG A 93 -3.42 8.47 3.50
C ARG A 93 -2.88 7.60 2.37
N VAL A 94 -1.65 7.12 2.53
CA VAL A 94 -0.93 6.43 1.46
C VAL A 94 -0.93 4.94 1.71
N LEU A 95 -1.51 4.17 0.79
CA LEU A 95 -1.46 2.71 0.85
C LEU A 95 -0.47 2.21 -0.20
N ARG A 96 0.60 1.57 0.26
CA ARG A 96 1.54 0.87 -0.62
C ARG A 96 1.09 -0.60 -0.67
N LEU A 97 0.51 -1.00 -1.78
CA LEU A 97 -0.05 -2.34 -1.96
C LEU A 97 0.90 -3.18 -2.80
N LYS A 98 1.36 -4.29 -2.24
CA LYS A 98 2.33 -5.20 -2.87
C LYS A 98 1.73 -6.59 -3.01
N GLY A 99 2.09 -7.31 -4.07
CA GLY A 99 1.70 -8.71 -4.19
C GLY A 99 2.32 -9.54 -3.06
N GLY A 100 1.61 -10.57 -2.58
CA GLY A 100 2.07 -11.41 -1.48
C GLY A 100 2.08 -10.70 -0.15
N ASP A 101 3.14 -10.87 0.61
CA ASP A 101 3.39 -10.18 1.88
C ASP A 101 4.43 -9.08 1.66
N PRO A 102 4.29 -7.89 2.29
CA PRO A 102 5.18 -6.77 2.01
C PRO A 102 6.64 -6.99 2.40
N PHE A 103 6.92 -7.94 3.29
CA PHE A 103 8.29 -8.23 3.72
C PHE A 103 8.93 -9.45 3.06
N VAL A 104 8.18 -10.22 2.28
CA VAL A 104 8.77 -11.34 1.54
C VAL A 104 9.71 -10.77 0.47
N PHE A 105 10.89 -11.37 0.35
CA PHE A 105 12.00 -10.94 -0.53
C PHE A 105 12.61 -9.58 -0.15
N GLY A 106 12.42 -9.11 1.10
CA GLY A 106 13.18 -8.03 1.69
C GLY A 106 12.86 -6.60 1.26
N ARG A 107 11.96 -6.40 0.32
CA ARG A 107 11.75 -5.06 -0.26
C ARG A 107 10.92 -4.12 0.63
N GLY A 108 10.04 -4.68 1.44
CA GLY A 108 9.28 -3.88 2.40
C GLY A 108 10.16 -3.25 3.47
N GLY A 109 11.28 -3.91 3.80
CA GLY A 109 12.26 -3.38 4.75
C GLY A 109 12.89 -2.08 4.27
N GLU A 110 13.22 -1.98 2.98
CA GLU A 110 13.79 -0.76 2.41
C GLU A 110 12.81 0.41 2.47
N GLU A 111 11.55 0.16 2.13
CA GLU A 111 10.50 1.17 2.22
C GLU A 111 10.30 1.64 3.67
N ALA A 112 10.23 0.71 4.61
CA ALA A 112 10.07 1.03 6.03
C ALA A 112 11.25 1.86 6.57
N LEU A 113 12.49 1.49 6.22
CA LEU A 113 13.68 2.23 6.63
C LEU A 113 13.67 3.67 6.10
N THR A 114 13.26 3.85 4.85
CA THR A 114 13.14 5.19 4.27
C THR A 114 12.10 6.03 5.00
N LEU A 115 10.95 5.43 5.33
CA LEU A 115 9.91 6.14 6.07
C LEU A 115 10.40 6.54 7.46
N VAL A 116 11.09 5.64 8.16
CA VAL A 116 11.70 5.97 9.46
C VAL A 116 12.68 7.12 9.34
N ALA A 117 13.57 7.06 8.35
CA ALA A 117 14.59 8.09 8.14
C ALA A 117 13.99 9.47 7.88
N HIS A 118 12.81 9.53 7.30
CA HIS A 118 12.11 10.79 7.00
C HIS A 118 11.03 11.15 8.02
N GLY A 119 10.91 10.40 9.11
CA GLY A 119 9.95 10.69 10.16
C GLY A 119 8.50 10.48 9.78
N VAL A 120 8.22 9.64 8.79
CA VAL A 120 6.86 9.34 8.33
C VAL A 120 6.32 8.13 9.10
N PRO A 121 5.21 8.28 9.83
CA PRO A 121 4.60 7.13 10.51
C PRO A 121 4.08 6.11 9.50
N PHE A 122 4.20 4.82 9.84
CA PHE A 122 3.72 3.76 8.96
C PHE A 122 3.20 2.57 9.75
N ARG A 123 2.43 1.73 9.07
CA ARG A 123 1.91 0.48 9.61
C ARG A 123 2.15 -0.64 8.60
N ILE A 124 2.47 -1.82 9.12
CA ILE A 124 2.61 -3.03 8.30
C ILE A 124 1.30 -3.81 8.35
N VAL A 125 0.79 -4.17 7.18
CA VAL A 125 -0.39 -5.02 7.04
C VAL A 125 0.04 -6.30 6.31
N PRO A 126 0.17 -7.44 7.01
CA PRO A 126 0.61 -8.68 6.38
C PRO A 126 -0.35 -9.15 5.28
N GLY A 127 0.19 -9.93 4.35
CA GLY A 127 -0.57 -10.59 3.31
C GLY A 127 -0.17 -12.06 3.21
N ILE A 128 -0.94 -12.83 2.44
CA ILE A 128 -0.66 -14.24 2.18
C ILE A 128 0.42 -14.33 1.10
N THR A 129 1.46 -15.08 1.37
CA THR A 129 2.56 -15.28 0.42
C THR A 129 2.20 -16.31 -0.65
#